data_d8428d888db19581d0e6b00342f985a0
#
_entry.id   d8428d888db19581d0e6b00342f985a0
#
_cell.length_a   1.000
_cell.length_b   1.000
_cell.length_c   1.000
_cell.angle_alpha   90.00
_cell.angle_beta   90.00
_cell.angle_gamma   90.00
#
_symmetry.space_group_name_H-M   'P 1'
#
loop_
_entity.id
_entity.type
_entity.pdbx_description
1 polymer ?
#
loop_
_entity_poly.entity_id
_entity_poly.type
_entity_poly.pdbx_seq_one_letter_code
_entity_poly.pdbx_strand_id
1 'polypeptide(L)'
;MSISLDEAVELTRTGDVWVFRGRSVPDRAIQFTTNSPVNHVGMAVVLDDMPPLMWHAELGRSLPDLWSGTHQRGVQLHDLRDAVCVWANRYGQRAWLRQLDPPADGEMERAVLRTVARLDGTPFPSTAQLAWRWVRGRVPSLPGPGRAALRAVSRAAQATWADPAAPAASETPTTGANPAASG
;
A
#
# COMPACT_ATOMS: atom_id res chain seq x y z
N MET A 1 -28.07 1.87 5.48
CA MET A 1 -28.32 3.32 5.51
C MET A 1 -27.42 3.94 4.44
N SER A 2 -27.90 4.92 3.70
CA SER A 2 -27.11 5.69 2.71
C SER A 2 -27.00 7.11 3.25
N ILE A 3 -25.79 7.64 3.24
CA ILE A 3 -25.48 9.03 3.63
C ILE A 3 -24.97 9.81 2.42
N SER A 4 -24.99 11.12 2.49
CA SER A 4 -24.40 11.97 1.44
C SER A 4 -22.88 11.84 1.40
N LEU A 5 -22.26 12.21 0.28
CA LEU A 5 -20.80 12.24 0.21
C LEU A 5 -20.21 13.27 1.19
N ASP A 6 -20.86 14.41 1.34
CA ASP A 6 -20.42 15.46 2.25
C ASP A 6 -20.38 14.96 3.68
N GLU A 7 -21.45 14.35 4.14
CA GLU A 7 -21.52 13.72 5.46
C GLU A 7 -20.49 12.60 5.63
N ALA A 8 -20.27 11.78 4.61
CA ALA A 8 -19.28 10.71 4.65
C ALA A 8 -17.85 11.26 4.75
N VAL A 9 -17.55 12.36 4.06
CA VAL A 9 -16.24 13.03 4.12
C VAL A 9 -16.02 13.63 5.51
N GLU A 10 -17.02 14.28 6.10
CA GLU A 10 -16.96 14.84 7.46
C GLU A 10 -16.76 13.77 8.54
N LEU A 11 -17.33 12.58 8.34
CA LEU A 11 -17.19 11.46 9.27
C LEU A 11 -15.86 10.70 9.11
N THR A 12 -15.12 10.96 8.05
CA THR A 12 -13.89 10.23 7.72
C THR A 12 -12.74 10.60 8.65
N ARG A 13 -12.00 9.60 9.13
CA ARG A 13 -10.83 9.73 10.00
C ARG A 13 -9.64 9.00 9.40
N THR A 14 -8.45 9.33 9.85
CA THR A 14 -7.23 8.60 9.47
C THR A 14 -7.37 7.10 9.79
N GLY A 15 -7.03 6.25 8.82
CA GLY A 15 -7.13 4.80 8.94
C GLY A 15 -8.47 4.22 8.46
N ASP A 16 -9.49 5.05 8.26
CA ASP A 16 -10.75 4.61 7.67
C ASP A 16 -10.54 4.13 6.23
N VAL A 17 -11.29 3.11 5.82
CA VAL A 17 -11.13 2.50 4.50
C VAL A 17 -12.35 2.80 3.62
N TRP A 18 -12.08 3.35 2.45
CA TRP A 18 -13.07 3.52 1.40
C TRP A 18 -12.96 2.34 0.43
N VAL A 19 -14.07 1.64 0.24
CA VAL A 19 -14.14 0.48 -0.66
C VAL A 19 -15.06 0.78 -1.84
N PHE A 20 -14.65 0.31 -3.03
CA PHE A 20 -15.35 0.60 -4.27
C PHE A 20 -15.75 -0.68 -5.00
N ARG A 21 -16.91 -0.61 -5.63
CA ARG A 21 -17.45 -1.70 -6.44
C ARG A 21 -17.98 -1.18 -7.76
N GLY A 22 -17.31 -1.55 -8.83
CA GLY A 22 -17.75 -1.34 -10.20
C GLY A 22 -18.49 -2.54 -10.77
N ARG A 23 -19.01 -2.35 -11.99
CA ARG A 23 -19.76 -3.37 -12.74
C ARG A 23 -19.18 -3.63 -14.12
N SER A 24 -18.11 -2.96 -14.50
CA SER A 24 -17.45 -3.19 -15.79
C SER A 24 -16.84 -4.58 -15.87
N VAL A 25 -16.49 -5.02 -17.06
CA VAL A 25 -15.82 -6.32 -17.26
C VAL A 25 -14.50 -6.41 -16.48
N PRO A 26 -13.61 -5.40 -16.51
CA PRO A 26 -12.41 -5.38 -15.67
C PRO A 26 -12.74 -5.48 -14.17
N ASP A 27 -13.74 -4.76 -13.67
CA ASP A 27 -14.12 -4.80 -12.25
C ASP A 27 -14.55 -6.20 -11.83
N ARG A 28 -15.36 -6.86 -12.65
CA ARG A 28 -15.82 -8.23 -12.39
C ARG A 28 -14.67 -9.23 -12.43
N ALA A 29 -13.72 -9.04 -13.36
CA ALA A 29 -12.53 -9.88 -13.44
C ALA A 29 -11.70 -9.76 -12.14
N ILE A 30 -11.50 -8.54 -11.62
CA ILE A 30 -10.82 -8.32 -10.35
C ILE A 30 -11.59 -8.98 -9.20
N GLN A 31 -12.89 -8.74 -9.09
CA GLN A 31 -13.74 -9.32 -8.05
C GLN A 31 -13.67 -10.86 -8.05
N PHE A 32 -13.72 -11.47 -9.24
CA PHE A 32 -13.62 -12.91 -9.39
C PHE A 32 -12.23 -13.45 -9.01
N THR A 33 -11.15 -12.82 -9.50
CA THR A 33 -9.78 -13.30 -9.25
C THR A 33 -9.33 -13.09 -7.82
N THR A 34 -9.85 -12.07 -7.14
CA THR A 34 -9.55 -11.78 -5.72
C THR A 34 -10.55 -12.43 -4.76
N ASN A 35 -11.63 -13.04 -5.28
CA ASN A 35 -12.76 -13.52 -4.49
C ASN A 35 -13.30 -12.44 -3.54
N SER A 36 -13.39 -11.20 -4.03
CA SER A 36 -13.80 -10.03 -3.25
C SER A 36 -15.03 -9.37 -3.87
N PRO A 37 -16.00 -8.89 -3.09
CA PRO A 37 -17.14 -8.14 -3.60
C PRO A 37 -16.77 -6.74 -4.09
N VAL A 38 -15.55 -6.26 -3.81
CA VAL A 38 -15.03 -4.94 -4.21
C VAL A 38 -13.82 -5.10 -5.12
N ASN A 39 -13.54 -4.09 -5.92
CA ASN A 39 -12.44 -4.10 -6.89
C ASN A 39 -11.40 -3.03 -6.63
N HIS A 40 -11.66 -2.09 -5.71
CA HIS A 40 -10.68 -1.08 -5.31
C HIS A 40 -10.89 -0.68 -3.85
N VAL A 41 -9.80 -0.26 -3.22
CA VAL A 41 -9.76 0.23 -1.85
C VAL A 41 -8.82 1.44 -1.76
N GLY A 42 -9.14 2.38 -0.87
CA GLY A 42 -8.28 3.47 -0.47
C GLY A 42 -8.38 3.68 1.03
N MET A 43 -7.32 4.11 1.65
CA MET A 43 -7.30 4.48 3.07
C MET A 43 -7.35 6.01 3.19
N ALA A 44 -8.13 6.48 4.13
CA ALA A 44 -8.21 7.90 4.42
C ALA A 44 -7.02 8.36 5.28
N VAL A 45 -6.52 9.53 4.96
CA VAL A 45 -5.51 10.27 5.74
C VAL A 45 -6.06 11.65 5.99
N VAL A 46 -6.22 12.02 7.25
CA VAL A 46 -6.74 13.33 7.67
C VAL A 46 -5.63 14.11 8.34
N LEU A 47 -5.44 15.36 7.91
CA LEU A 47 -4.48 16.31 8.45
C LEU A 47 -5.25 17.56 8.90
N ASP A 48 -4.77 18.24 9.93
CA ASP A 48 -5.48 19.35 10.57
C ASP A 48 -5.74 20.54 9.63
N ASP A 49 -4.86 20.74 8.65
CA ASP A 49 -4.83 21.91 7.77
C ASP A 49 -5.23 21.61 6.32
N MET A 50 -5.68 20.39 6.04
CA MET A 50 -6.05 19.95 4.69
C MET A 50 -7.39 19.20 4.68
N PRO A 51 -8.11 19.22 3.54
CA PRO A 51 -9.22 18.30 3.34
C PRO A 51 -8.75 16.84 3.49
N PRO A 52 -9.64 15.91 3.89
CA PRO A 52 -9.32 14.49 3.93
C PRO A 52 -8.74 13.98 2.61
N LEU A 53 -7.68 13.19 2.69
CA LEU A 53 -6.97 12.63 1.55
C LEU A 53 -7.26 11.14 1.41
N MET A 54 -7.20 10.63 0.20
CA MET A 54 -7.27 9.20 -0.10
C MET A 54 -5.90 8.69 -0.55
N TRP A 55 -5.33 7.82 0.24
CA TRP A 55 -4.11 7.08 -0.08
C TRP A 55 -4.46 5.73 -0.69
N HIS A 56 -4.10 5.53 -1.93
CA HIS A 56 -4.42 4.32 -2.66
C HIS A 56 -3.41 4.04 -3.79
N ALA A 57 -3.56 2.92 -4.47
CA ALA A 57 -2.74 2.62 -5.64
C ALA A 57 -3.63 2.45 -6.87
N GLU A 58 -3.35 3.20 -7.94
CA GLU A 58 -4.13 3.16 -9.17
C GLU A 58 -3.29 3.25 -10.46
N LEU A 59 -3.96 3.23 -11.61
CA LEU A 59 -3.30 3.23 -12.92
C LEU A 59 -2.86 4.63 -13.40
N GLY A 60 -3.05 5.68 -12.60
CA GLY A 60 -2.70 7.06 -12.95
C GLY A 60 -3.58 7.67 -14.04
N ARG A 61 -4.86 7.33 -14.07
CA ARG A 61 -5.80 7.81 -15.10
C ARG A 61 -6.91 8.68 -14.56
N SER A 62 -7.06 8.76 -13.24
CA SER A 62 -8.13 9.50 -12.58
C SER A 62 -7.75 10.95 -12.37
N LEU A 63 -6.92 11.21 -11.40
CA LEU A 63 -6.46 12.51 -10.94
C LEU A 63 -4.93 12.56 -10.95
N PRO A 64 -4.32 13.75 -10.99
CA PRO A 64 -2.91 13.88 -10.68
C PRO A 64 -2.68 13.62 -9.19
N ASP A 65 -1.61 12.95 -8.87
CA ASP A 65 -1.17 12.73 -7.50
C ASP A 65 -0.85 14.07 -6.83
N LEU A 66 -1.34 14.28 -5.62
CA LEU A 66 -1.18 15.54 -4.90
C LEU A 66 0.27 15.86 -4.55
N TRP A 67 1.09 14.83 -4.33
CA TRP A 67 2.48 15.01 -3.95
C TRP A 67 3.37 15.42 -5.12
N SER A 68 3.24 14.71 -6.23
CA SER A 68 4.07 14.95 -7.43
C SER A 68 3.45 15.93 -8.42
N GLY A 69 2.17 16.23 -8.31
CA GLY A 69 1.41 17.04 -9.27
C GLY A 69 1.24 16.37 -10.64
N THR A 70 1.58 15.09 -10.78
CA THR A 70 1.58 14.38 -12.05
C THR A 70 0.70 13.13 -12.03
N HIS A 71 0.28 12.69 -13.22
CA HIS A 71 -0.36 11.39 -13.36
C HIS A 71 0.70 10.29 -13.33
N GLN A 72 0.65 9.46 -12.31
CA GLN A 72 1.58 8.34 -12.15
C GLN A 72 0.82 7.03 -11.91
N ARG A 73 1.45 5.92 -12.28
CA ARG A 73 0.92 4.60 -12.02
C ARG A 73 1.54 4.03 -10.75
N GLY A 74 0.75 3.81 -9.73
CA GLY A 74 1.26 3.29 -8.46
C GLY A 74 0.52 3.85 -7.27
N VAL A 75 1.22 3.93 -6.16
CA VAL A 75 0.75 4.54 -4.92
C VAL A 75 0.66 6.04 -5.10
N GLN A 76 -0.47 6.62 -4.71
CA GLN A 76 -0.82 8.02 -4.92
C GLN A 76 -1.64 8.56 -3.77
N LEU A 77 -1.63 9.86 -3.66
CA LEU A 77 -2.43 10.62 -2.71
C LEU A 77 -3.34 11.58 -3.48
N HIS A 78 -4.64 11.52 -3.25
CA HIS A 78 -5.62 12.41 -3.88
C HIS A 78 -6.49 13.08 -2.83
N ASP A 79 -7.10 14.22 -3.17
CA ASP A 79 -8.25 14.70 -2.43
C ASP A 79 -9.33 13.59 -2.38
N LEU A 80 -9.83 13.30 -1.18
CA LEU A 80 -10.75 12.17 -0.98
C LEU A 80 -12.08 12.39 -1.70
N ARG A 81 -12.63 13.59 -1.61
CA ARG A 81 -13.90 13.93 -2.26
C ARG A 81 -13.78 13.80 -3.78
N ASP A 82 -12.74 14.39 -4.34
CA ASP A 82 -12.49 14.36 -5.79
C ASP A 82 -12.27 12.93 -6.28
N ALA A 83 -11.50 12.14 -5.54
CA ALA A 83 -11.30 10.73 -5.85
C ALA A 83 -12.63 9.96 -5.87
N VAL A 84 -13.45 10.09 -4.83
CA VAL A 84 -14.76 9.42 -4.78
C VAL A 84 -15.67 9.89 -5.93
N CYS A 85 -15.72 11.21 -6.21
CA CYS A 85 -16.51 11.77 -7.32
C CYS A 85 -16.06 11.21 -8.68
N VAL A 86 -14.76 11.15 -8.94
CA VAL A 86 -14.24 10.59 -10.21
C VAL A 86 -14.59 9.10 -10.32
N TRP A 87 -14.40 8.33 -9.25
CA TRP A 87 -14.70 6.90 -9.28
C TRP A 87 -16.19 6.63 -9.42
N ALA A 88 -17.05 7.43 -8.79
CA ALA A 88 -18.49 7.30 -8.92
C ALA A 88 -19.00 7.73 -10.31
N ASN A 89 -18.62 8.92 -10.78
CA ASN A 89 -19.19 9.53 -11.98
C ASN A 89 -18.54 9.03 -13.27
N ARG A 90 -17.19 8.91 -13.29
CA ARG A 90 -16.46 8.50 -14.49
C ARG A 90 -16.43 6.99 -14.69
N TYR A 91 -16.32 6.23 -13.59
CA TYR A 91 -16.20 4.78 -13.63
C TYR A 91 -17.45 4.04 -13.16
N GLY A 92 -18.51 4.77 -12.77
CA GLY A 92 -19.79 4.20 -12.36
C GLY A 92 -19.69 3.31 -11.13
N GLN A 93 -18.73 3.57 -10.24
CA GLN A 93 -18.50 2.76 -9.07
C GLN A 93 -19.34 3.24 -7.89
N ARG A 94 -19.77 2.31 -7.06
CA ARG A 94 -20.37 2.60 -5.76
C ARG A 94 -19.26 2.61 -4.71
N ALA A 95 -19.35 3.53 -3.76
CA ALA A 95 -18.40 3.68 -2.68
C ALA A 95 -19.05 3.41 -1.32
N TRP A 96 -18.28 2.91 -0.36
CA TRP A 96 -18.68 2.73 1.03
C TRP A 96 -17.53 3.12 1.93
N LEU A 97 -17.85 3.93 2.94
CA LEU A 97 -16.96 4.20 4.06
C LEU A 97 -17.01 3.02 5.06
N ARG A 98 -15.85 2.54 5.48
CA ARG A 98 -15.63 1.57 6.55
C ARG A 98 -14.76 2.20 7.60
N GLN A 99 -15.37 2.59 8.70
CA GLN A 99 -14.66 3.24 9.80
C GLN A 99 -13.85 2.22 10.60
N LEU A 100 -12.67 2.64 11.01
CA LEU A 100 -11.79 1.88 11.90
C LEU A 100 -12.36 1.95 13.32
N ASP A 101 -12.45 0.80 13.98
CA ASP A 101 -12.92 0.69 15.36
C ASP A 101 -11.97 -0.19 16.19
N PRO A 102 -11.34 0.33 17.26
CA PRO A 102 -11.39 1.73 17.67
C PRO A 102 -10.70 2.68 16.67
N PRO A 103 -11.01 3.99 16.71
CA PRO A 103 -10.33 4.99 15.88
C PRO A 103 -8.83 4.96 16.08
N ALA A 104 -8.07 5.38 15.04
CA ALA A 104 -6.64 5.55 15.16
C ALA A 104 -6.30 6.56 16.27
N ASP A 105 -5.33 6.20 17.10
CA ASP A 105 -4.71 7.13 18.04
C ASP A 105 -3.56 7.91 17.38
N GLY A 106 -3.01 8.87 18.08
CA GLY A 106 -1.95 9.74 17.53
C GLY A 106 -0.64 8.98 17.21
N GLU A 107 -0.39 7.79 17.78
CA GLU A 107 0.76 6.96 17.40
C GLU A 107 0.50 6.25 16.08
N MET A 108 -0.70 5.70 15.91
CA MET A 108 -1.16 5.07 14.67
C MET A 108 -1.19 6.08 13.52
N GLU A 109 -1.70 7.29 13.75
CA GLU A 109 -1.71 8.36 12.74
C GLU A 109 -0.30 8.70 12.27
N ARG A 110 0.64 8.90 13.20
CA ARG A 110 2.05 9.13 12.85
C ARG A 110 2.67 7.95 12.09
N ALA A 111 2.30 6.71 12.43
CA ALA A 111 2.75 5.53 11.72
C ALA A 111 2.19 5.47 10.29
N VAL A 112 0.92 5.84 10.10
CA VAL A 112 0.29 5.99 8.79
C VAL A 112 1.04 7.02 7.95
N LEU A 113 1.29 8.22 8.48
CA LEU A 113 1.98 9.29 7.76
C LEU A 113 3.41 8.89 7.35
N ARG A 114 4.16 8.25 8.25
CA ARG A 114 5.50 7.70 7.90
C ARG A 114 5.41 6.66 6.79
N THR A 115 4.37 5.85 6.79
CA THR A 115 4.17 4.80 5.78
C THR A 115 3.78 5.40 4.43
N VAL A 116 2.89 6.38 4.42
CA VAL A 116 2.52 7.16 3.23
C VAL A 116 3.77 7.78 2.60
N ALA A 117 4.55 8.56 3.38
CA ALA A 117 5.75 9.21 2.90
C ALA A 117 6.80 8.23 2.35
N ARG A 118 6.91 7.03 2.93
CA ARG A 118 7.85 5.99 2.48
C ARG A 118 7.43 5.31 1.19
N LEU A 119 6.13 5.11 0.99
CA LEU A 119 5.58 4.34 -0.12
C LEU A 119 5.09 5.21 -1.28
N ASP A 120 5.13 6.53 -1.12
CA ASP A 120 4.74 7.44 -2.17
C ASP A 120 5.49 7.16 -3.47
N GLY A 121 4.80 7.28 -4.60
CA GLY A 121 5.37 6.99 -5.92
C GLY A 121 5.77 5.53 -6.17
N THR A 122 5.53 4.60 -5.24
CA THR A 122 5.83 3.18 -5.46
C THR A 122 5.04 2.64 -6.66
N PRO A 123 5.72 2.16 -7.72
CA PRO A 123 5.05 1.79 -8.94
C PRO A 123 4.19 0.53 -8.77
N PHE A 124 3.03 0.54 -9.40
CA PHE A 124 2.17 -0.63 -9.47
C PHE A 124 2.83 -1.72 -10.33
N PRO A 125 2.87 -2.97 -9.91
CA PRO A 125 3.36 -4.06 -10.76
C PRO A 125 2.59 -4.11 -12.08
N SER A 126 3.24 -4.50 -13.17
CA SER A 126 2.53 -4.69 -14.44
C SER A 126 1.45 -5.77 -14.30
N THR A 127 0.39 -5.67 -15.11
CA THR A 127 -0.69 -6.67 -15.12
C THR A 127 -0.15 -8.08 -15.35
N ALA A 128 0.88 -8.23 -16.18
CA ALA A 128 1.56 -9.50 -16.40
C ALA A 128 2.28 -10.01 -15.14
N GLN A 129 2.95 -9.13 -14.41
CA GLN A 129 3.60 -9.50 -13.13
C GLN A 129 2.57 -9.89 -12.06
N LEU A 130 1.43 -9.19 -11.99
CA LEU A 130 0.33 -9.54 -11.08
C LEU A 130 -0.28 -10.89 -11.45
N ALA A 131 -0.58 -11.12 -12.73
CA ALA A 131 -1.10 -12.40 -13.23
C ALA A 131 -0.12 -13.54 -12.95
N TRP A 132 1.18 -13.33 -13.21
CA TRP A 132 2.22 -14.32 -12.91
C TRP A 132 2.32 -14.64 -11.41
N ARG A 133 2.31 -13.63 -10.54
CA ARG A 133 2.31 -13.83 -9.08
C ARG A 133 1.06 -14.58 -8.62
N TRP A 134 -0.09 -14.27 -9.20
CA TRP A 134 -1.36 -14.93 -8.91
C TRP A 134 -1.33 -16.42 -9.32
N VAL A 135 -0.89 -16.72 -10.54
CA VAL A 135 -0.72 -18.11 -11.03
C VAL A 135 0.29 -18.85 -10.16
N ARG A 136 1.46 -18.24 -9.91
CA ARG A 136 2.50 -18.85 -9.08
C ARG A 136 2.04 -19.13 -7.65
N GLY A 137 1.17 -18.32 -7.08
CA GLY A 137 0.59 -18.55 -5.76
C GLY A 137 -0.39 -19.72 -5.71
N ARG A 138 -0.95 -20.13 -6.85
CA ARG A 138 -1.90 -21.23 -6.98
C ARG A 138 -1.28 -22.55 -7.41
N VAL A 139 -0.09 -22.53 -7.97
CA VAL A 139 0.62 -23.76 -8.31
C VAL A 139 1.07 -24.44 -7.01
N PRO A 140 0.64 -25.67 -6.72
CA PRO A 140 1.10 -26.41 -5.56
C PRO A 140 2.62 -26.51 -5.62
N SER A 141 3.26 -26.04 -4.58
CA SER A 141 4.70 -26.01 -4.56
C SER A 141 5.21 -27.38 -4.16
N LEU A 142 5.88 -28.06 -5.06
CA LEU A 142 6.68 -29.24 -4.72
C LEU A 142 7.73 -28.86 -3.64
N PRO A 143 7.89 -29.69 -2.60
CA PRO A 143 8.90 -29.45 -1.58
C PRO A 143 10.28 -29.59 -2.21
N GLY A 144 11.06 -28.53 -2.21
CA GLY A 144 12.44 -28.51 -2.70
C GLY A 144 13.35 -27.70 -1.75
N PRO A 145 14.65 -28.03 -1.69
CA PRO A 145 15.59 -27.43 -0.73
C PRO A 145 15.78 -25.90 -0.87
N GLY A 146 15.47 -25.30 -2.03
CA GLY A 146 15.54 -23.86 -2.25
C GLY A 146 14.48 -23.00 -1.51
N ARG A 147 13.45 -23.63 -0.95
CA ARG A 147 12.36 -22.89 -0.28
C ARG A 147 12.67 -22.47 1.14
N ALA A 148 13.51 -23.21 1.83
CA ALA A 148 13.96 -22.82 3.17
C ALA A 148 14.78 -21.53 3.08
N ALA A 149 15.63 -21.41 2.06
CA ALA A 149 16.41 -20.21 1.78
C ALA A 149 15.54 -19.01 1.41
N LEU A 150 14.53 -19.18 0.54
CA LEU A 150 13.59 -18.11 0.17
C LEU A 150 12.71 -17.65 1.36
N ARG A 151 12.29 -18.57 2.22
CA ARG A 151 11.55 -18.22 3.45
C ARG A 151 12.45 -17.55 4.50
N ALA A 152 13.73 -17.90 4.55
CA ALA A 152 14.69 -17.23 5.42
C ALA A 152 14.94 -15.78 4.95
N VAL A 153 15.11 -15.56 3.64
CA VAL A 153 15.25 -14.22 3.05
C VAL A 153 13.98 -13.37 3.24
N SER A 154 12.80 -13.96 3.03
CA SER A 154 11.53 -13.24 3.30
C SER A 154 11.33 -12.89 4.77
N ARG A 155 11.72 -13.77 5.69
CA ARG A 155 11.68 -13.49 7.14
C ARG A 155 12.72 -12.44 7.55
N ALA A 156 13.92 -12.49 7.00
CA ALA A 156 14.93 -11.48 7.24
C ALA A 156 14.51 -10.11 6.71
N ALA A 157 13.91 -10.04 5.53
CA ALA A 157 13.33 -8.83 4.98
C ALA A 157 12.19 -8.29 5.86
N GLN A 158 11.30 -9.15 6.37
CA GLN A 158 10.22 -8.75 7.28
C GLN A 158 10.75 -8.30 8.65
N ALA A 159 11.80 -8.92 9.17
CA ALA A 159 12.43 -8.51 10.43
C ALA A 159 13.08 -7.13 10.34
N THR A 160 13.73 -6.82 9.22
CA THR A 160 14.29 -5.47 8.96
C THR A 160 13.19 -4.41 8.78
N TRP A 161 11.95 -4.82 8.48
CA TRP A 161 10.80 -3.92 8.39
C TRP A 161 10.12 -3.70 9.74
N ALA A 162 10.24 -4.66 10.67
CA ALA A 162 9.62 -4.58 11.99
C ALA A 162 10.43 -3.76 13.01
N ASP A 163 11.73 -3.54 12.76
CA ASP A 163 12.60 -2.76 13.64
C ASP A 163 13.54 -1.83 12.86
N PRO A 164 13.09 -0.60 12.53
CA PRO A 164 13.94 0.38 11.86
C PRO A 164 15.05 0.97 12.77
N ALA A 165 15.13 0.57 14.03
CA ALA A 165 16.12 1.06 15.00
C ALA A 165 17.26 0.06 15.29
N ALA A 166 17.31 -1.10 14.63
CA ALA A 166 18.42 -2.02 14.80
C ALA A 166 19.70 -1.42 14.18
N PRO A 167 20.78 -1.23 14.97
CA PRO A 167 22.03 -0.70 14.43
C PRO A 167 22.63 -1.65 13.41
N ALA A 168 23.09 -1.10 12.30
CA ALA A 168 23.87 -1.84 11.31
C ALA A 168 25.06 -2.51 12.01
N ALA A 169 25.19 -3.82 11.85
CA ALA A 169 26.32 -4.56 12.38
C ALA A 169 27.61 -3.96 11.79
N SER A 170 28.41 -3.33 12.63
CA SER A 170 29.72 -2.82 12.27
C SER A 170 30.64 -4.00 12.05
N GLU A 171 30.95 -4.28 10.80
CA GLU A 171 32.07 -5.16 10.46
C GLU A 171 33.36 -4.43 10.83
N THR A 172 34.00 -4.85 11.91
CA THR A 172 35.35 -4.46 12.26
C THR A 172 36.30 -5.27 11.38
N PRO A 173 37.12 -4.64 10.55
CA PRO A 173 38.17 -5.36 9.85
C PRO A 173 39.27 -5.77 10.86
N THR A 174 39.44 -7.04 11.06
CA THR A 174 40.56 -7.60 11.82
C THR A 174 41.84 -7.37 11.04
N THR A 175 42.58 -6.34 11.41
CA THR A 175 43.94 -6.11 10.90
C THR A 175 44.86 -7.17 11.50
N GLY A 176 45.24 -8.11 10.67
CA GLY A 176 46.26 -9.10 11.01
C GLY A 176 47.60 -8.42 11.26
N ALA A 177 48.08 -8.53 12.47
CA ALA A 177 49.46 -8.17 12.80
C ALA A 177 50.39 -9.23 12.21
N ASN A 178 51.30 -8.78 11.37
CA ASN A 178 52.45 -9.55 10.85
C ASN A 178 53.65 -9.32 11.77
N PRO A 179 54.26 -10.35 12.42
CA PRO A 179 55.50 -10.17 13.13
C PRO A 179 56.65 -10.36 12.13
N ALA A 180 57.34 -9.28 11.80
CA ALA A 180 58.62 -9.35 11.08
C ALA A 180 59.77 -9.46 12.06
N ALA A 181 60.46 -10.45 11.87
CA ALA A 181 61.83 -10.89 11.99
C ALA A 181 62.92 -9.85 12.30
N SER A 182 63.72 -10.29 13.21
CA SER A 182 65.05 -9.88 13.61
C SER A 182 66.02 -9.72 12.43
N GLY A 183 66.93 -8.76 12.53
CA GLY A 183 68.13 -8.54 11.77
C GLY A 183 68.85 -7.34 12.36
#